data_b2a06e8ca4e455b482cb83f013eb2d3c
#
_entry.id   b2a06e8ca4e455b482cb83f013eb2d3c
#
_cell.length_a   1.000
_cell.length_b   1.000
_cell.length_c   1.000
_cell.angle_alpha   90.00
_cell.angle_beta   90.00
_cell.angle_gamma   90.00
#
_symmetry.space_group_name_H-M   'P 1'
#
loop_
_entity.id
_entity.type
_entity.pdbx_description
1 polymer ?
#
loop_
_entity_poly.entity_id
_entity_poly.type
_entity_poly.pdbx_seq_one_letter_code
_entity_poly.pdbx_strand_id
1 'polypeptide(L)'
;MKNKVSEPSEAYQIISKYGNMTGNDQVLTLAAMKGLKTGLFSDVISLTGFSRDIVAGWLDISSKTLMNYEKQSKYLNPASTELLLKIILLFEKGLKVFGDRIHFTRWLKKPAYGLGGVIPIEIMRTSGGVDLISDELTRIEYGDLA
;
A
#
# COMPACT_ATOMS: atom_id res chain seq x y z
N MET A 1 6.62 18.64 16.82
CA MET A 1 7.25 17.67 17.70
C MET A 1 6.46 16.41 17.87
N LYS A 2 5.24 16.50 18.38
CA LYS A 2 4.40 15.32 18.52
C LYS A 2 4.16 14.65 17.18
N ASN A 3 3.97 15.44 16.11
CA ASN A 3 3.70 14.89 14.79
C ASN A 3 4.87 14.08 14.24
N LYS A 4 6.10 14.45 14.58
CA LYS A 4 7.29 13.72 14.12
C LYS A 4 7.41 12.37 14.80
N VAL A 5 6.92 12.26 16.04
CA VAL A 5 6.99 11.01 16.79
C VAL A 5 5.78 10.14 16.47
N SER A 6 4.59 10.75 16.37
CA SER A 6 3.36 9.98 16.20
C SER A 6 3.23 9.38 14.80
N GLU A 7 3.72 10.08 13.76
CA GLU A 7 3.55 9.59 12.40
C GLU A 7 4.23 8.23 12.16
N PRO A 8 5.51 8.03 12.51
CA PRO A 8 6.10 6.70 12.40
C PRO A 8 5.38 5.66 13.26
N SER A 9 4.94 6.08 14.46
CA SER A 9 4.19 5.22 15.35
C SER A 9 2.88 4.75 14.72
N GLU A 10 2.16 5.67 14.09
CA GLU A 10 0.90 5.36 13.42
C GLU A 10 1.13 4.39 12.26
N ALA A 11 2.17 4.63 11.46
CA ALA A 11 2.49 3.75 10.35
C ALA A 11 2.78 2.34 10.84
N TYR A 12 3.61 2.21 11.88
CA TYR A 12 3.94 0.89 12.40
C TYR A 12 2.75 0.22 13.07
N GLN A 13 1.84 0.98 13.67
CA GLN A 13 0.62 0.43 14.24
C GLN A 13 -0.26 -0.19 13.15
N ILE A 14 -0.40 0.51 12.03
CA ILE A 14 -1.19 -0.02 10.91
C ILE A 14 -0.52 -1.27 10.34
N ILE A 15 0.78 -1.21 10.09
CA ILE A 15 1.52 -2.35 9.56
C ILE A 15 1.38 -3.56 10.49
N SER A 16 1.53 -3.35 11.79
CA SER A 16 1.41 -4.41 12.78
C SER A 16 0.00 -5.00 12.85
N LYS A 17 -1.01 -4.15 12.68
CA LYS A 17 -2.41 -4.58 12.71
C LYS A 17 -2.69 -5.68 11.70
N TYR A 18 -2.01 -5.63 10.55
CA TYR A 18 -2.22 -6.59 9.47
C TYR A 18 -1.09 -7.63 9.38
N GLY A 19 -0.19 -7.64 10.35
CA GLY A 19 0.97 -8.53 10.33
C GLY A 19 0.63 -10.01 10.21
N ASN A 20 -0.47 -10.44 10.83
CA ASN A 20 -0.90 -11.84 10.75
C ASN A 20 -1.40 -12.23 9.36
N MET A 21 -1.69 -11.24 8.51
CA MET A 21 -2.25 -11.46 7.18
C MET A 21 -1.23 -11.18 6.08
N THR A 22 -0.05 -10.69 6.43
CA THR A 22 0.94 -10.28 5.45
C THR A 22 2.28 -11.00 5.60
N GLY A 23 2.36 -11.97 6.49
CA GLY A 23 3.61 -12.63 6.83
C GLY A 23 4.23 -13.43 5.68
N ASN A 24 3.41 -13.99 4.80
CA ASN A 24 3.87 -14.67 3.59
C ASN A 24 2.74 -14.68 2.58
N ASP A 25 3.06 -15.12 1.35
CA ASP A 25 2.10 -15.10 0.24
C ASP A 25 0.87 -15.97 0.51
N GLN A 26 1.07 -17.13 1.14
CA GLN A 26 -0.06 -18.02 1.42
C GLN A 26 -1.04 -17.40 2.40
N VAL A 27 -0.53 -16.83 3.48
CA VAL A 27 -1.36 -16.19 4.51
C VAL A 27 -2.10 -14.99 3.91
N LEU A 28 -1.41 -14.20 3.10
CA LEU A 28 -2.01 -13.04 2.46
C LEU A 28 -3.12 -13.46 1.50
N THR A 29 -2.86 -14.47 0.68
CA THR A 29 -3.85 -14.98 -0.27
C THR A 29 -5.10 -15.48 0.44
N LEU A 30 -4.94 -16.22 1.54
CA LEU A 30 -6.09 -16.73 2.28
C LEU A 30 -6.89 -15.60 2.93
N ALA A 31 -6.21 -14.58 3.46
CA ALA A 31 -6.89 -13.42 4.01
C ALA A 31 -7.66 -12.67 2.92
N ALA A 32 -7.05 -12.54 1.74
CA ALA A 32 -7.70 -11.87 0.61
C ALA A 32 -8.94 -12.61 0.15
N MET A 33 -8.88 -13.95 0.12
CA MET A 33 -10.03 -14.75 -0.30
C MET A 33 -11.22 -14.61 0.65
N LYS A 34 -10.97 -14.44 1.94
CA LYS A 34 -12.02 -14.15 2.91
C LYS A 34 -12.58 -12.75 2.72
N GLY A 35 -11.75 -11.83 2.27
CA GLY A 35 -12.08 -10.43 2.20
C GLY A 35 -11.97 -9.76 3.57
N LEU A 36 -11.66 -8.48 3.58
CA LEU A 36 -11.62 -7.67 4.79
C LEU A 36 -12.61 -6.54 4.67
N LYS A 37 -13.01 -5.99 5.82
CA LYS A 37 -13.94 -4.86 5.84
C LYS A 37 -13.27 -3.60 5.33
N THR A 38 -14.09 -2.63 4.99
CA THR A 38 -13.64 -1.35 4.41
C THR A 38 -12.72 -0.56 5.32
N GLY A 39 -12.61 -0.91 6.60
CA GLY A 39 -11.61 -0.32 7.49
C GLY A 39 -10.18 -0.46 6.96
N LEU A 40 -9.91 -1.52 6.21
CA LEU A 40 -8.63 -1.69 5.53
C LEU A 40 -8.34 -0.53 4.58
N PHE A 41 -9.34 -0.07 3.84
CA PHE A 41 -9.19 1.08 2.95
C PHE A 41 -8.78 2.33 3.72
N SER A 42 -9.46 2.62 4.83
CA SER A 42 -9.15 3.78 5.66
C SER A 42 -7.74 3.69 6.24
N ASP A 43 -7.32 2.49 6.63
CA ASP A 43 -5.97 2.27 7.16
C ASP A 43 -4.92 2.52 6.08
N VAL A 44 -5.19 2.12 4.84
CA VAL A 44 -4.25 2.36 3.73
C VAL A 44 -4.15 3.86 3.44
N ILE A 45 -5.26 4.60 3.49
CA ILE A 45 -5.22 6.05 3.33
C ILE A 45 -4.33 6.67 4.41
N SER A 46 -4.52 6.28 5.66
CA SER A 46 -3.73 6.80 6.78
C SER A 46 -2.25 6.46 6.64
N LEU A 47 -1.95 5.23 6.23
CA LEU A 47 -0.58 4.76 6.07
C LEU A 47 0.14 5.49 4.93
N THR A 48 -0.53 5.61 3.79
CA THR A 48 0.12 6.15 2.58
C THR A 48 0.11 7.67 2.52
N GLY A 49 -0.87 8.30 3.15
CA GLY A 49 -1.06 9.75 3.04
C GLY A 49 -1.68 10.18 1.72
N PHE A 50 -2.03 9.25 0.85
CA PHE A 50 -2.70 9.59 -0.41
C PHE A 50 -4.18 9.85 -0.18
N SER A 51 -4.80 10.58 -1.12
CA SER A 51 -6.22 10.93 -1.00
C SER A 51 -7.11 9.71 -1.20
N ARG A 52 -8.36 9.81 -0.71
CA ARG A 52 -9.35 8.77 -0.93
C ARG A 52 -9.54 8.48 -2.42
N ASP A 53 -9.54 9.53 -3.25
CA ASP A 53 -9.74 9.36 -4.69
C ASP A 53 -8.60 8.57 -5.33
N ILE A 54 -7.37 8.81 -4.92
CA ILE A 54 -6.23 8.08 -5.45
C ILE A 54 -6.34 6.61 -5.06
N VAL A 55 -6.60 6.32 -3.79
CA VAL A 55 -6.68 4.93 -3.33
C VAL A 55 -7.89 4.22 -3.93
N ALA A 56 -9.04 4.90 -4.00
CA ALA A 56 -10.22 4.33 -4.67
C ALA A 56 -9.93 4.03 -6.13
N GLY A 57 -9.15 4.89 -6.78
CA GLY A 57 -8.72 4.67 -8.17
C GLY A 57 -7.93 3.40 -8.34
N TRP A 58 -7.10 3.04 -7.36
CA TRP A 58 -6.38 1.76 -7.40
C TRP A 58 -7.35 0.58 -7.37
N LEU A 59 -8.48 0.71 -6.67
CA LEU A 59 -9.49 -0.35 -6.59
C LEU A 59 -10.50 -0.30 -7.74
N ASP A 60 -10.35 0.68 -8.62
CA ASP A 60 -11.25 0.88 -9.77
C ASP A 60 -12.70 1.08 -9.34
N ILE A 61 -12.91 1.79 -8.24
CA ILE A 61 -14.24 2.18 -7.77
C ILE A 61 -14.25 3.66 -7.44
N SER A 62 -15.44 4.26 -7.48
CA SER A 62 -15.58 5.66 -7.12
C SER A 62 -15.49 5.84 -5.61
N SER A 63 -15.04 7.02 -5.19
CA SER A 63 -15.02 7.37 -3.77
C SER A 63 -16.41 7.26 -3.15
N LYS A 64 -17.45 7.61 -3.92
CA LYS A 64 -18.83 7.51 -3.46
C LYS A 64 -19.26 6.07 -3.21
N THR A 65 -18.92 5.16 -4.14
CA THR A 65 -19.23 3.74 -3.99
C THR A 65 -18.57 3.18 -2.74
N LEU A 66 -17.31 3.56 -2.53
CA LEU A 66 -16.58 3.10 -1.36
C LEU A 66 -17.20 3.64 -0.06
N MET A 67 -17.64 4.90 -0.08
CA MET A 67 -18.31 5.49 1.06
C MET A 67 -19.59 4.74 1.41
N ASN A 68 -20.34 4.30 0.38
CA ASN A 68 -21.52 3.49 0.58
C ASN A 68 -21.18 2.13 1.19
N TYR A 69 -20.10 1.50 0.76
CA TYR A 69 -19.63 0.26 1.34
C TYR A 69 -19.28 0.43 2.83
N GLU A 70 -18.63 1.54 3.17
CA GLU A 70 -18.29 1.84 4.54
C GLU A 70 -19.54 1.96 5.42
N LYS A 71 -20.56 2.65 4.91
CA LYS A 71 -21.83 2.82 5.65
C LYS A 71 -22.53 1.49 5.89
N GLN A 72 -22.40 0.55 4.95
CA GLN A 72 -23.05 -0.75 5.03
C GLN A 72 -22.18 -1.81 5.69
N SER A 73 -20.99 -1.44 6.14
CA SER A 73 -20.00 -2.36 6.73
C SER A 73 -19.75 -3.56 5.84
N LYS A 74 -19.67 -3.34 4.53
CA LYS A 74 -19.43 -4.40 3.57
C LYS A 74 -17.97 -4.84 3.59
N TYR A 75 -17.75 -6.05 3.11
CA TYR A 75 -16.40 -6.58 2.90
C TYR A 75 -15.93 -6.19 1.51
N LEU A 76 -14.64 -5.93 1.40
CA LEU A 76 -13.99 -5.74 0.10
C LEU A 76 -13.86 -7.11 -0.56
N ASN A 77 -13.92 -7.13 -1.90
CA ASN A 77 -13.74 -8.37 -2.63
C ASN A 77 -12.29 -8.87 -2.51
N PRO A 78 -12.02 -10.13 -2.91
CA PRO A 78 -10.67 -10.69 -2.77
C PRO A 78 -9.59 -9.88 -3.49
N ALA A 79 -9.85 -9.42 -4.71
CA ALA A 79 -8.86 -8.68 -5.47
C ALA A 79 -8.50 -7.35 -4.79
N SER A 80 -9.51 -6.61 -4.31
CA SER A 80 -9.28 -5.36 -3.60
C SER A 80 -8.54 -5.59 -2.29
N THR A 81 -8.94 -6.62 -1.56
CA THR A 81 -8.29 -6.97 -0.30
C THR A 81 -6.82 -7.32 -0.53
N GLU A 82 -6.54 -8.15 -1.53
CA GLU A 82 -5.16 -8.53 -1.86
C GLU A 82 -4.32 -7.30 -2.19
N LEU A 83 -4.85 -6.43 -3.05
CA LEU A 83 -4.13 -5.24 -3.47
C LEU A 83 -3.79 -4.35 -2.28
N LEU A 84 -4.76 -4.08 -1.41
CA LEU A 84 -4.53 -3.21 -0.27
C LEU A 84 -3.55 -3.83 0.74
N LEU A 85 -3.62 -5.13 0.97
CA LEU A 85 -2.65 -5.81 1.85
C LEU A 85 -1.24 -5.73 1.25
N LYS A 86 -1.10 -5.90 -0.05
CA LYS A 86 0.21 -5.78 -0.71
C LYS A 86 0.74 -4.35 -0.65
N ILE A 87 -0.13 -3.35 -0.71
CA ILE A 87 0.27 -1.96 -0.57
C ILE A 87 0.79 -1.70 0.86
N ILE A 88 0.17 -2.30 1.88
CA ILE A 88 0.69 -2.20 3.24
C ILE A 88 2.11 -2.76 3.32
N LEU A 89 2.33 -3.95 2.74
CA LEU A 89 3.67 -4.54 2.68
C LEU A 89 4.65 -3.67 1.91
N LEU A 90 4.20 -3.09 0.81
CA LEU A 90 5.03 -2.20 0.01
C LEU A 90 5.48 -1.00 0.83
N PHE A 91 4.58 -0.42 1.62
CA PHE A 91 4.92 0.73 2.46
C PHE A 91 5.84 0.34 3.62
N GLU A 92 5.67 -0.84 4.19
CA GLU A 92 6.62 -1.32 5.18
C GLU A 92 8.03 -1.33 4.61
N LYS A 93 8.17 -1.88 3.41
CA LYS A 93 9.46 -1.97 2.72
C LYS A 93 9.98 -0.59 2.31
N GLY A 94 9.11 0.24 1.74
CA GLY A 94 9.49 1.57 1.29
C GLY A 94 9.94 2.49 2.42
N LEU A 95 9.27 2.42 3.56
CA LEU A 95 9.68 3.19 4.73
C LEU A 95 11.06 2.74 5.22
N LYS A 96 11.34 1.45 5.14
CA LYS A 96 12.65 0.92 5.53
C LYS A 96 13.74 1.39 4.57
N VAL A 97 13.47 1.35 3.26
CA VAL A 97 14.46 1.70 2.24
C VAL A 97 14.72 3.21 2.21
N PHE A 98 13.69 4.02 2.32
CA PHE A 98 13.81 5.48 2.18
C PHE A 98 13.87 6.22 3.51
N GLY A 99 13.58 5.56 4.62
CA GLY A 99 13.67 6.13 5.96
C GLY A 99 12.39 6.79 6.45
N ASP A 100 11.58 7.35 5.57
CA ASP A 100 10.31 7.97 5.97
C ASP A 100 9.33 7.99 4.80
N ARG A 101 8.08 8.38 5.13
CA ARG A 101 7.00 8.39 4.15
C ARG A 101 7.19 9.46 3.08
N ILE A 102 7.72 10.61 3.46
CA ILE A 102 7.87 11.74 2.53
C ILE A 102 8.81 11.37 1.39
N HIS A 103 9.95 10.78 1.70
CA HIS A 103 10.93 10.38 0.68
C HIS A 103 10.39 9.25 -0.17
N PHE A 104 9.74 8.27 0.45
CA PHE A 104 9.18 7.15 -0.31
C PHE A 104 8.07 7.60 -1.26
N THR A 105 7.12 8.40 -0.78
CA THR A 105 6.02 8.85 -1.64
C THR A 105 6.52 9.78 -2.75
N ARG A 106 7.57 10.54 -2.49
CA ARG A 106 8.19 11.35 -3.54
C ARG A 106 8.77 10.47 -4.64
N TRP A 107 9.43 9.38 -4.27
CA TRP A 107 9.96 8.43 -5.24
C TRP A 107 8.84 7.75 -6.03
N LEU A 108 7.73 7.41 -5.39
CA LEU A 108 6.59 6.79 -6.06
C LEU A 108 6.00 7.67 -7.17
N LYS A 109 6.20 8.97 -7.10
CA LYS A 109 5.60 9.93 -8.03
C LYS A 109 6.52 10.31 -9.17
N LYS A 110 7.72 9.75 -9.25
CA LYS A 110 8.70 10.07 -10.29
C LYS A 110 9.00 8.83 -11.13
N PRO A 111 9.43 9.04 -12.40
CA PRO A 111 9.88 7.91 -13.21
C PRO A 111 10.99 7.14 -12.52
N ALA A 112 10.85 5.83 -12.44
CA ALA A 112 11.83 4.98 -11.78
C ALA A 112 12.71 4.32 -12.83
N TYR A 113 14.02 4.49 -12.68
CA TYR A 113 14.98 3.98 -13.63
C TYR A 113 14.84 2.47 -13.83
N GLY A 114 14.79 1.72 -12.74
CA GLY A 114 14.73 0.26 -12.81
C GLY A 114 13.39 -0.28 -13.31
N LEU A 115 12.40 0.59 -13.45
CA LEU A 115 11.10 0.22 -14.02
C LEU A 115 10.94 0.72 -15.45
N GLY A 116 12.05 1.02 -16.13
CA GLY A 116 11.99 1.49 -17.50
C GLY A 116 11.42 2.89 -17.65
N GLY A 117 11.50 3.71 -16.61
CA GLY A 117 10.97 5.07 -16.62
C GLY A 117 9.50 5.19 -16.26
N VAL A 118 8.86 4.09 -15.86
CA VAL A 118 7.47 4.11 -15.41
C VAL A 118 7.39 4.81 -14.06
N ILE A 119 6.33 5.59 -13.87
CA ILE A 119 6.05 6.23 -12.57
C ILE A 119 5.36 5.21 -11.67
N PRO A 120 5.98 4.81 -10.56
CA PRO A 120 5.47 3.67 -9.78
C PRO A 120 4.01 3.81 -9.34
N ILE A 121 3.59 5.01 -8.92
CA ILE A 121 2.22 5.18 -8.44
C ILE A 121 1.19 4.81 -9.50
N GLU A 122 1.55 4.90 -10.78
CA GLU A 122 0.63 4.62 -11.89
C GLU A 122 0.37 3.13 -12.07
N ILE A 123 1.26 2.28 -11.58
CA ILE A 123 1.08 0.83 -11.69
C ILE A 123 0.64 0.18 -10.39
N MET A 124 0.26 0.96 -9.39
CA MET A 124 -0.26 0.42 -8.12
C MET A 124 -1.71 -0.04 -8.22
N ARG A 125 -2.27 -0.03 -9.40
CA ARG A 125 -3.64 -0.47 -9.66
C ARG A 125 -3.80 -1.98 -9.67
N THR A 126 -2.71 -2.70 -9.79
CA THR A 126 -2.74 -4.16 -9.83
C THR A 126 -1.74 -4.74 -8.85
N SER A 127 -2.05 -5.95 -8.41
CA SER A 127 -1.16 -6.72 -7.56
C SER A 127 0.20 -6.92 -8.22
N GLY A 128 0.21 -7.22 -9.53
CA GLY A 128 1.45 -7.38 -10.28
C GLY A 128 2.28 -6.09 -10.33
N GLY A 129 1.60 -4.94 -10.48
CA GLY A 129 2.30 -3.65 -10.46
C GLY A 129 2.97 -3.38 -9.12
N VAL A 130 2.26 -3.68 -8.03
CA VAL A 130 2.84 -3.53 -6.69
C VAL A 130 4.05 -4.46 -6.52
N ASP A 131 3.97 -5.68 -7.04
CA ASP A 131 5.09 -6.61 -6.99
C ASP A 131 6.31 -6.07 -7.73
N LEU A 132 6.12 -5.46 -8.90
CA LEU A 132 7.23 -4.86 -9.65
C LEU A 132 7.89 -3.74 -8.87
N ILE A 133 7.09 -2.90 -8.20
CA ILE A 133 7.64 -1.83 -7.37
C ILE A 133 8.42 -2.42 -6.19
N SER A 134 7.88 -3.46 -5.58
CA SER A 134 8.56 -4.13 -4.46
C SER A 134 9.90 -4.70 -4.89
N ASP A 135 9.96 -5.31 -6.09
CA ASP A 135 11.21 -5.83 -6.62
C ASP A 135 12.22 -4.72 -6.86
N GLU A 136 11.76 -3.57 -7.35
CA GLU A 136 12.65 -2.43 -7.56
C GLU A 136 13.17 -1.90 -6.23
N LEU A 137 12.35 -1.87 -5.19
CA LEU A 137 12.81 -1.47 -3.85
C LEU A 137 13.89 -2.42 -3.35
N THR A 138 13.77 -3.70 -3.63
CA THR A 138 14.81 -4.67 -3.26
C THR A 138 16.12 -4.35 -3.96
N ARG A 139 16.06 -4.03 -5.25
CA ARG A 139 17.27 -3.66 -6.00
C ARG A 139 17.93 -2.40 -5.44
N ILE A 140 17.10 -1.40 -5.10
CA ILE A 140 17.59 -0.16 -4.50
C ILE A 140 18.25 -0.46 -3.15
N GLU A 141 17.61 -1.29 -2.34
CA GLU A 141 18.10 -1.64 -1.02
C GLU A 141 19.48 -2.29 -1.08
N TYR A 142 19.72 -3.12 -2.07
CA TYR A 142 21.00 -3.82 -2.23
C TYR A 142 21.97 -3.11 -3.14
N GLY A 143 21.64 -1.90 -3.62
CA GLY A 143 22.54 -1.11 -4.41
C GLY A 143 22.69 -1.58 -5.87
N ASP A 144 21.73 -2.36 -6.37
CA ASP A 144 21.82 -2.92 -7.73
C ASP A 144 21.69 -1.87 -8.81
N LEU A 145 21.32 -0.65 -8.45
CA LEU A 145 21.21 0.45 -9.41
C LEU A 145 22.52 1.15 -9.67
N ALA A 146 23.53 0.81 -8.92
CA ALA A 146 24.82 1.49 -9.02
C ALA A 146 25.46 1.31 -10.40
#